data_931018ae4c376820f14bdb065376d917
#
_entry.id   931018ae4c376820f14bdb065376d917
#
_cell.length_a   1.000
_cell.length_b   1.000
_cell.length_c   1.000
_cell.angle_alpha   90.00
_cell.angle_beta   90.00
_cell.angle_gamma   90.00
#
_symmetry.space_group_name_H-M   'P 1'
#
loop_
_entity.id
_entity.type
_entity.pdbx_description
1 polymer ?
#
loop_
_entity_poly.entity_id
_entity_poly.type
_entity_poly.pdbx_seq_one_letter_code
_entity_poly.pdbx_strand_id
1 'polypeptide(L)'
;MKFGYADPPYLGCGALYAANHPDASDWNDPEKHRTLVSELQRDFPDGWAMSLSSPSLRTILPMCPDDCRVSAWVKPFAIFKPNVGVAYAWEPVIWRGGRRRTREQDTVRDWHSANITLQRGLTGAKPHSFARWIFEILNAKPEDEFVDLFPGTGAVNSAWRQWSEKTEPEQLILTSQANYESNGQSYQLWAKERE
;
A
#
# COMPACT_ATOMS: atom_id res chain seq x y z
N MET A 1 -3.92 -5.11 -18.99
CA MET A 1 -2.59 -4.75 -18.47
C MET A 1 -2.22 -5.71 -17.35
N LYS A 2 -0.93 -5.78 -16.99
CA LYS A 2 -0.45 -6.63 -15.91
C LYS A 2 0.23 -5.79 -14.83
N PHE A 3 -0.29 -5.87 -13.60
CA PHE A 3 0.20 -5.09 -12.47
C PHE A 3 0.73 -6.00 -11.36
N GLY A 4 1.76 -5.53 -10.64
CA GLY A 4 2.36 -6.22 -9.51
C GLY A 4 2.25 -5.46 -8.20
N TYR A 5 2.07 -6.20 -7.11
CA TYR A 5 2.20 -5.66 -5.76
C TYR A 5 3.16 -6.50 -4.94
N ALA A 6 4.05 -5.86 -4.19
CA ALA A 6 5.00 -6.52 -3.32
C ALA A 6 4.96 -5.95 -1.89
N ASP A 7 4.85 -6.83 -0.90
CA ASP A 7 4.93 -6.51 0.54
C ASP A 7 5.95 -7.44 1.21
N PRO A 8 7.24 -7.35 0.82
CA PRO A 8 8.28 -8.23 1.36
C PRO A 8 8.50 -7.97 2.84
N PRO A 9 9.11 -8.90 3.59
CA PRO A 9 9.65 -8.61 4.90
C PRO A 9 10.54 -7.37 4.83
N TYR A 10 10.27 -6.36 5.65
CA TYR A 10 10.97 -5.08 5.56
C TYR A 10 12.43 -5.21 6.01
N LEU A 11 13.30 -4.47 5.37
CA LEU A 11 14.73 -4.42 5.68
C LEU A 11 14.93 -4.16 7.18
N GLY A 12 15.67 -5.04 7.85
CA GLY A 12 15.87 -5.01 9.30
C GLY A 12 14.75 -5.62 10.14
N CYS A 13 13.68 -6.11 9.52
CA CYS A 13 12.51 -6.70 10.19
C CYS A 13 12.36 -8.21 9.97
N GLY A 14 13.29 -8.88 9.28
CA GLY A 14 13.18 -10.30 8.93
C GLY A 14 12.89 -11.21 10.12
N ALA A 15 13.50 -10.94 11.27
CA ALA A 15 13.26 -11.72 12.48
C ALA A 15 11.82 -11.74 12.97
N LEU A 16 11.01 -10.70 12.64
CA LEU A 16 9.59 -10.63 13.01
C LEU A 16 8.73 -11.64 12.24
N TYR A 17 9.22 -12.11 11.11
CA TYR A 17 8.49 -13.01 10.21
C TYR A 17 9.09 -14.42 10.18
N ALA A 18 10.20 -14.66 10.90
CA ALA A 18 10.94 -15.94 10.86
C ALA A 18 10.10 -17.16 11.27
N ALA A 19 9.09 -16.98 12.11
CA ALA A 19 8.18 -18.06 12.51
C ALA A 19 7.25 -18.51 11.37
N ASN A 20 6.95 -17.63 10.42
CA ASN A 20 6.01 -17.90 9.33
C ASN A 20 6.70 -18.14 7.99
N HIS A 21 7.94 -17.60 7.83
CA HIS A 21 8.71 -17.66 6.60
C HIS A 21 10.17 -17.94 6.92
N PRO A 22 10.68 -19.16 6.68
CA PRO A 22 12.06 -19.56 6.97
C PRO A 22 13.11 -18.59 6.40
N ASP A 23 12.84 -18.08 5.19
CA ASP A 23 13.76 -17.20 4.44
C ASP A 23 13.55 -15.71 4.78
N ALA A 24 12.74 -15.39 5.79
CA ALA A 24 12.45 -13.99 6.12
C ALA A 24 13.70 -13.21 6.55
N SER A 25 14.70 -13.87 7.13
CA SER A 25 15.98 -13.26 7.51
C SER A 25 16.80 -12.78 6.31
N ASP A 26 16.65 -13.40 5.14
CA ASP A 26 17.37 -13.03 3.92
C ASP A 26 16.96 -11.63 3.45
N TRP A 27 15.75 -11.18 3.79
CA TRP A 27 15.24 -9.84 3.48
C TRP A 27 15.91 -8.72 4.28
N ASN A 28 16.81 -9.06 5.22
CA ASN A 28 17.71 -8.09 5.84
C ASN A 28 18.90 -7.71 4.95
N ASP A 29 19.09 -8.45 3.84
CA ASP A 29 20.09 -8.10 2.81
C ASP A 29 19.45 -7.11 1.81
N PRO A 30 20.01 -5.89 1.63
CA PRO A 30 19.54 -4.93 0.63
C PRO A 30 19.54 -5.48 -0.80
N GLU A 31 20.38 -6.43 -1.15
CA GLU A 31 20.47 -7.01 -2.48
C GLU A 31 19.24 -7.87 -2.83
N LYS A 32 18.56 -8.45 -1.85
CA LYS A 32 17.24 -9.10 -2.07
C LYS A 32 16.20 -8.09 -2.55
N HIS A 33 16.19 -6.89 -1.97
CA HIS A 33 15.29 -5.82 -2.39
C HIS A 33 15.66 -5.28 -3.78
N ARG A 34 16.97 -5.18 -4.10
CA ARG A 34 17.44 -4.80 -5.45
C ARG A 34 16.97 -5.81 -6.50
N THR A 35 17.09 -7.09 -6.20
CA THR A 35 16.61 -8.18 -7.06
C THR A 35 15.10 -8.06 -7.27
N LEU A 36 14.33 -7.89 -6.19
CA LEU A 36 12.87 -7.70 -6.27
C LEU A 36 12.49 -6.50 -7.14
N VAL A 37 13.16 -5.35 -6.98
CA VAL A 37 12.91 -4.17 -7.83
C VAL A 37 13.17 -4.48 -9.31
N SER A 38 14.24 -5.24 -9.60
CA SER A 38 14.55 -5.66 -10.98
C SER A 38 13.49 -6.62 -11.55
N GLU A 39 12.99 -7.54 -10.74
CA GLU A 39 11.89 -8.44 -11.09
C GLU A 39 10.59 -7.68 -11.35
N LEU A 40 10.24 -6.73 -10.46
CA LEU A 40 9.06 -5.88 -10.63
C LEU A 40 9.09 -5.11 -11.95
N GLN A 41 10.25 -4.55 -12.32
CA GLN A 41 10.42 -3.85 -13.60
C GLN A 41 10.29 -4.76 -14.81
N ARG A 42 10.85 -5.98 -14.74
CA ARG A 42 10.85 -6.94 -15.84
C ARG A 42 9.47 -7.56 -16.05
N ASP A 43 8.80 -7.97 -14.97
CA ASP A 43 7.62 -8.83 -15.01
C ASP A 43 6.31 -8.02 -15.00
N PHE A 44 6.37 -6.74 -14.59
CA PHE A 44 5.22 -5.82 -14.50
C PHE A 44 5.51 -4.47 -15.18
N PRO A 45 5.79 -4.49 -16.49
CA PRO A 45 6.14 -3.27 -17.22
C PRO A 45 4.99 -2.25 -17.27
N ASP A 46 3.74 -2.69 -17.10
CA ASP A 46 2.57 -1.82 -17.07
C ASP A 46 2.46 -1.03 -15.77
N GLY A 47 2.99 -1.56 -14.67
CA GLY A 47 3.06 -0.86 -13.39
C GLY A 47 3.12 -1.81 -12.20
N TRP A 48 3.66 -1.30 -11.11
CA TRP A 48 3.81 -2.03 -9.86
C TRP A 48 3.82 -1.09 -8.65
N ALA A 49 3.53 -1.65 -7.47
CA ALA A 49 3.67 -0.97 -6.20
C ALA A 49 4.37 -1.88 -5.18
N MET A 50 5.16 -1.28 -4.28
CA MET A 50 5.92 -1.99 -3.25
C MET A 50 5.81 -1.26 -1.92
N SER A 51 5.35 -1.97 -0.88
CA SER A 51 5.34 -1.48 0.50
C SER A 51 6.69 -1.66 1.17
N LEU A 52 7.04 -0.74 2.05
CA LEU A 52 8.26 -0.81 2.86
C LEU A 52 8.10 -0.05 4.18
N SER A 53 9.06 -0.20 5.10
CA SER A 53 9.10 0.62 6.30
C SER A 53 9.72 1.99 6.02
N SER A 54 9.32 3.03 6.76
CA SER A 54 9.89 4.36 6.61
C SER A 54 11.43 4.41 6.82
N PRO A 55 12.05 3.65 7.75
CA PRO A 55 13.50 3.57 7.85
C PRO A 55 14.20 2.97 6.63
N SER A 56 13.53 2.04 5.91
CA SER A 56 14.11 1.36 4.74
C SER A 56 14.11 2.24 3.49
N LEU A 57 13.30 3.31 3.47
CA LEU A 57 13.09 4.13 2.28
C LEU A 57 14.39 4.68 1.70
N ARG A 58 15.29 5.19 2.54
CA ARG A 58 16.58 5.76 2.11
C ARG A 58 17.51 4.75 1.43
N THR A 59 17.34 3.45 1.74
CA THR A 59 18.17 2.38 1.17
C THR A 59 17.52 1.83 -0.11
N ILE A 60 16.19 1.69 -0.12
CA ILE A 60 15.46 1.03 -1.21
C ILE A 60 15.16 2.00 -2.36
N LEU A 61 14.80 3.25 -2.08
CA LEU A 61 14.42 4.21 -3.12
C LEU A 61 15.52 4.43 -4.18
N PRO A 62 16.83 4.53 -3.83
CA PRO A 62 17.91 4.62 -4.81
C PRO A 62 18.10 3.38 -5.70
N MET A 63 17.45 2.27 -5.39
CA MET A 63 17.45 1.06 -6.21
C MET A 63 16.34 1.07 -7.27
N CYS A 64 15.37 1.96 -7.12
CA CYS A 64 14.22 2.09 -7.99
C CYS A 64 14.53 3.01 -9.18
N PRO A 65 13.80 2.87 -10.31
CA PRO A 65 13.87 3.83 -11.42
C PRO A 65 13.55 5.26 -10.99
N ASP A 66 14.14 6.24 -11.69
CA ASP A 66 13.98 7.68 -11.39
C ASP A 66 12.53 8.18 -11.56
N ASP A 67 11.72 7.48 -12.36
CA ASP A 67 10.30 7.79 -12.59
C ASP A 67 9.34 7.18 -11.54
N CYS A 68 9.87 6.56 -10.49
CA CYS A 68 9.09 6.06 -9.37
C CYS A 68 8.55 7.23 -8.52
N ARG A 69 7.38 7.00 -7.92
CA ARG A 69 6.78 7.90 -6.95
C ARG A 69 6.66 7.23 -5.59
N VAL A 70 6.65 8.06 -4.54
CA VAL A 70 6.44 7.61 -3.17
C VAL A 70 5.11 8.15 -2.68
N SER A 71 4.29 7.25 -2.17
CA SER A 71 3.00 7.53 -1.54
C SER A 71 3.00 7.03 -0.11
N ALA A 72 2.03 7.43 0.71
CA ALA A 72 2.00 7.11 2.13
C ALA A 72 0.72 6.37 2.54
N TRP A 73 0.86 5.21 3.18
CA TRP A 73 -0.23 4.65 3.97
C TRP A 73 -0.11 5.15 5.41
N VAL A 74 -1.05 6.01 5.82
CA VAL A 74 -1.13 6.59 7.16
C VAL A 74 -1.99 5.71 8.05
N LYS A 75 -1.48 5.37 9.24
CA LYS A 75 -2.15 4.56 10.25
C LYS A 75 -2.59 5.48 11.39
N PRO A 76 -3.87 5.90 11.46
CA PRO A 76 -4.37 6.80 12.49
C PRO A 76 -4.13 6.29 13.92
N PHE A 77 -4.19 4.97 14.09
CA PHE A 77 -3.83 4.31 15.33
C PHE A 77 -2.44 3.66 15.20
N ALA A 78 -1.46 4.27 15.88
CA ALA A 78 -0.10 3.71 15.98
C ALA A 78 0.11 3.13 17.38
N ILE A 79 0.47 1.83 17.44
CA ILE A 79 0.77 1.16 18.72
C ILE A 79 2.08 1.71 19.26
N PHE A 80 2.08 2.20 20.50
CA PHE A 80 3.30 2.55 21.20
C PHE A 80 4.09 1.28 21.52
N LYS A 81 5.34 1.26 21.07
CA LYS A 81 6.28 0.17 21.35
C LYS A 81 7.25 0.63 22.43
N PRO A 82 7.65 -0.24 23.39
CA PRO A 82 8.72 0.06 24.32
C PRO A 82 9.97 0.52 23.60
N ASN A 83 10.64 1.55 24.09
CA ASN A 83 11.89 2.11 23.54
C ASN A 83 11.76 2.78 22.16
N VAL A 84 10.55 3.08 21.69
CA VAL A 84 10.30 3.84 20.46
C VAL A 84 9.73 5.20 20.83
N GLY A 85 10.54 6.24 20.77
CA GLY A 85 10.13 7.61 21.16
C GLY A 85 9.19 8.26 20.14
N VAL A 86 9.22 7.85 18.87
CA VAL A 86 8.34 8.34 17.82
C VAL A 86 7.67 7.15 17.15
N ALA A 87 6.34 7.08 17.23
CA ALA A 87 5.58 5.96 16.66
C ALA A 87 5.67 5.91 15.13
N TYR A 88 5.72 4.69 14.57
CA TYR A 88 5.69 4.46 13.13
C TYR A 88 4.25 4.54 12.62
N ALA A 89 3.76 5.77 12.44
CA ALA A 89 2.37 6.03 12.09
C ALA A 89 2.10 6.01 10.57
N TRP A 90 3.09 5.74 9.74
CA TRP A 90 2.92 5.61 8.31
C TRP A 90 3.92 4.62 7.69
N GLU A 91 3.55 4.08 6.54
CA GLU A 91 4.39 3.22 5.71
C GLU A 91 4.45 3.80 4.30
N PRO A 92 5.65 3.97 3.71
CA PRO A 92 5.78 4.38 2.33
C PRO A 92 5.38 3.25 1.38
N VAL A 93 4.85 3.64 0.23
CA VAL A 93 4.63 2.79 -0.93
C VAL A 93 5.36 3.41 -2.11
N ILE A 94 6.36 2.71 -2.64
CA ILE A 94 6.99 3.08 -3.90
C ILE A 94 6.17 2.46 -5.02
N TRP A 95 5.87 3.23 -6.07
CA TRP A 95 5.13 2.72 -7.21
C TRP A 95 5.61 3.35 -8.51
N ARG A 96 5.39 2.64 -9.61
CA ARG A 96 5.78 3.04 -10.95
C ARG A 96 4.73 2.60 -11.97
N GLY A 97 4.60 3.35 -13.05
CA GLY A 97 3.70 3.02 -14.16
C GLY A 97 2.23 3.27 -13.81
N GLY A 98 1.39 2.33 -14.18
CA GLY A 98 -0.06 2.45 -14.08
C GLY A 98 -0.70 2.90 -15.39
N ARG A 99 -1.99 2.63 -15.53
CA ARG A 99 -2.79 3.10 -16.65
C ARG A 99 -2.94 4.62 -16.60
N ARG A 100 -2.69 5.29 -17.72
CA ARG A 100 -2.90 6.74 -17.83
C ARG A 100 -4.36 7.09 -17.55
N ARG A 101 -4.58 8.07 -16.65
CA ARG A 101 -5.91 8.60 -16.36
C ARG A 101 -6.40 9.51 -17.49
N THR A 102 -7.69 9.46 -17.75
CA THR A 102 -8.36 10.44 -18.60
C THR A 102 -8.72 11.70 -17.79
N ARG A 103 -9.18 12.76 -18.47
CA ARG A 103 -9.58 14.00 -17.78
C ARG A 103 -10.87 13.87 -16.98
N GLU A 104 -11.69 12.87 -17.32
CA GLU A 104 -12.98 12.58 -16.69
C GLU A 104 -12.81 11.74 -15.41
N GLN A 105 -11.65 11.12 -15.21
CA GLN A 105 -11.36 10.31 -14.02
C GLN A 105 -10.88 11.18 -12.86
N ASP A 106 -11.42 10.92 -11.67
CA ASP A 106 -11.00 11.60 -10.44
C ASP A 106 -9.50 11.41 -10.15
N THR A 107 -8.92 12.44 -9.55
CA THR A 107 -7.54 12.39 -9.05
C THR A 107 -7.48 11.55 -7.79
N VAL A 108 -6.56 10.58 -7.75
CA VAL A 108 -6.26 9.78 -6.55
C VAL A 108 -5.22 10.51 -5.70
N ARG A 109 -5.46 10.53 -4.40
CA ARG A 109 -4.50 11.08 -3.44
C ARG A 109 -3.26 10.18 -3.34
N ASP A 110 -2.11 10.77 -3.18
CA ASP A 110 -0.85 10.06 -2.94
C ASP A 110 -0.68 9.57 -1.50
N TRP A 111 -1.73 9.62 -0.72
CA TRP A 111 -1.79 9.02 0.62
C TRP A 111 -3.16 8.37 0.88
N HIS A 112 -3.16 7.34 1.73
CA HIS A 112 -4.36 6.65 2.20
C HIS A 112 -4.31 6.51 3.71
N SER A 113 -5.43 6.80 4.39
CA SER A 113 -5.54 6.67 5.85
C SER A 113 -6.44 5.48 6.18
N ALA A 114 -5.85 4.47 6.83
CA ALA A 114 -6.59 3.31 7.32
C ALA A 114 -5.81 2.62 8.45
N ASN A 115 -6.53 2.12 9.45
CA ASN A 115 -5.93 1.31 10.49
C ASN A 115 -5.48 -0.06 9.95
N ILE A 116 -4.47 -0.65 10.60
CA ILE A 116 -4.09 -2.04 10.35
C ILE A 116 -5.26 -2.97 10.68
N THR A 117 -5.37 -4.08 9.95
CA THR A 117 -6.30 -5.14 10.32
C THR A 117 -5.68 -5.97 11.44
N LEU A 118 -6.29 -5.95 12.62
CA LEU A 118 -5.85 -6.77 13.75
C LEU A 118 -6.34 -8.20 13.56
N GLN A 119 -5.44 -9.10 13.18
CA GLN A 119 -5.69 -10.54 13.18
C GLN A 119 -4.74 -11.22 14.17
N ARG A 120 -5.27 -12.12 15.03
CA ARG A 120 -4.45 -12.89 15.97
C ARG A 120 -3.37 -13.66 15.22
N GLY A 121 -2.11 -13.46 15.59
CA GLY A 121 -0.96 -14.17 15.04
C GLY A 121 -0.40 -13.58 13.73
N LEU A 122 -0.99 -12.53 13.17
CA LEU A 122 -0.52 -11.89 11.95
C LEU A 122 -0.30 -10.40 12.17
N THR A 123 0.96 -10.00 12.15
CA THR A 123 1.33 -8.58 12.28
C THR A 123 1.33 -7.93 10.91
N GLY A 124 0.66 -6.79 10.78
CA GLY A 124 0.78 -5.94 9.59
C GLY A 124 -0.15 -6.29 8.42
N ALA A 125 -1.25 -7.04 8.66
CA ALA A 125 -2.23 -7.29 7.60
C ALA A 125 -2.78 -5.99 7.02
N LYS A 126 -2.66 -5.84 5.69
CA LYS A 126 -3.15 -4.67 4.94
C LYS A 126 -4.69 -4.70 4.92
N PRO A 127 -5.37 -3.58 5.22
CA PRO A 127 -6.81 -3.52 5.08
C PRO A 127 -7.23 -3.53 3.60
N HIS A 128 -8.45 -4.01 3.30
CA HIS A 128 -8.98 -4.01 1.93
C HIS A 128 -9.00 -2.61 1.30
N SER A 129 -9.24 -1.55 2.10
CA SER A 129 -9.21 -0.17 1.62
C SER A 129 -7.83 0.26 1.14
N PHE A 130 -6.76 -0.22 1.78
CA PHE A 130 -5.38 -0.01 1.30
C PHE A 130 -5.17 -0.69 -0.06
N ALA A 131 -5.57 -1.95 -0.20
CA ALA A 131 -5.43 -2.67 -1.47
C ALA A 131 -6.18 -1.96 -2.61
N ARG A 132 -7.42 -1.51 -2.36
CA ARG A 132 -8.20 -0.72 -3.33
C ARG A 132 -7.49 0.57 -3.73
N TRP A 133 -6.91 1.29 -2.77
CA TRP A 133 -6.11 2.48 -3.06
C TRP A 133 -4.89 2.18 -3.98
N ILE A 134 -4.22 1.03 -3.81
CA ILE A 134 -3.18 0.58 -4.74
C ILE A 134 -3.75 0.36 -6.15
N PHE A 135 -4.92 -0.29 -6.27
CA PHE A 135 -5.58 -0.49 -7.56
C PHE A 135 -5.95 0.85 -8.22
N GLU A 136 -6.42 1.81 -7.43
CA GLU A 136 -6.72 3.16 -7.88
C GLU A 136 -5.45 3.92 -8.32
N ILE A 137 -4.35 3.86 -7.57
CA ILE A 137 -3.07 4.47 -7.95
C ILE A 137 -2.61 3.96 -9.31
N LEU A 138 -2.64 2.64 -9.51
CA LEU A 138 -2.25 2.00 -10.76
C LEU A 138 -3.32 2.14 -11.86
N ASN A 139 -4.50 2.67 -11.53
CA ASN A 139 -5.67 2.76 -12.40
C ASN A 139 -6.00 1.39 -13.02
N ALA A 140 -5.90 0.34 -12.18
CA ALA A 140 -6.18 -1.03 -12.56
C ALA A 140 -7.69 -1.22 -12.76
N LYS A 141 -8.07 -1.97 -13.80
CA LYS A 141 -9.45 -2.29 -14.14
C LYS A 141 -9.76 -3.75 -13.85
N PRO A 142 -11.04 -4.11 -13.69
CA PRO A 142 -11.45 -5.49 -13.42
C PRO A 142 -10.90 -6.54 -14.39
N GLU A 143 -10.72 -6.18 -15.65
CA GLU A 143 -10.21 -7.05 -16.72
C GLU A 143 -8.67 -7.19 -16.75
N ASP A 144 -7.94 -6.46 -15.89
CA ASP A 144 -6.48 -6.54 -15.83
C ASP A 144 -6.01 -7.75 -15.00
N GLU A 145 -4.78 -8.16 -15.21
CA GLU A 145 -4.08 -9.12 -14.35
C GLU A 145 -3.42 -8.36 -13.19
N PHE A 146 -3.69 -8.78 -11.95
CA PHE A 146 -3.04 -8.23 -10.76
C PHE A 146 -2.41 -9.36 -9.95
N VAL A 147 -1.11 -9.26 -9.69
CA VAL A 147 -0.32 -10.28 -8.99
C VAL A 147 0.19 -9.72 -7.67
N ASP A 148 -0.19 -10.39 -6.57
CA ASP A 148 0.38 -10.17 -5.24
C ASP A 148 1.56 -11.14 -5.04
N LEU A 149 2.78 -10.61 -5.02
CA LEU A 149 4.00 -11.41 -4.91
C LEU A 149 4.24 -11.95 -3.49
N PHE A 150 3.62 -11.33 -2.49
CA PHE A 150 3.76 -11.70 -1.08
C PHE A 150 2.38 -11.84 -0.44
N PRO A 151 1.61 -12.88 -0.79
CA PRO A 151 0.19 -12.96 -0.46
C PRO A 151 -0.12 -12.98 1.04
N GLY A 152 0.82 -13.39 1.89
CA GLY A 152 0.66 -13.39 3.34
C GLY A 152 -0.72 -13.89 3.80
N THR A 153 -1.55 -12.99 4.31
CA THR A 153 -2.93 -13.30 4.73
C THR A 153 -3.92 -13.49 3.58
N GLY A 154 -3.52 -13.21 2.35
CA GLY A 154 -4.41 -13.19 1.18
C GLY A 154 -5.35 -11.98 1.11
N ALA A 155 -5.15 -10.97 1.96
CA ALA A 155 -6.03 -9.80 2.03
C ALA A 155 -6.05 -8.99 0.72
N VAL A 156 -4.90 -8.81 0.08
CA VAL A 156 -4.79 -8.09 -1.20
C VAL A 156 -5.45 -8.90 -2.32
N ASN A 157 -5.21 -10.21 -2.39
CA ASN A 157 -5.86 -11.09 -3.36
C ASN A 157 -7.38 -11.16 -3.16
N SER A 158 -7.85 -11.14 -1.92
CA SER A 158 -9.29 -11.07 -1.60
C SER A 158 -9.90 -9.74 -2.05
N ALA A 159 -9.19 -8.64 -1.82
CA ALA A 159 -9.61 -7.32 -2.27
C ALA A 159 -9.64 -7.22 -3.81
N TRP A 160 -8.65 -7.84 -4.50
CA TRP A 160 -8.62 -7.89 -5.96
C TRP A 160 -9.82 -8.65 -6.54
N ARG A 161 -10.14 -9.83 -6.00
CA ARG A 161 -11.33 -10.58 -6.43
C ARG A 161 -12.60 -9.74 -6.32
N GLN A 162 -12.79 -9.06 -5.19
CA GLN A 162 -13.94 -8.17 -5.00
C GLN A 162 -13.92 -6.98 -5.96
N TRP A 163 -12.74 -6.48 -6.32
CA TRP A 163 -12.57 -5.38 -7.28
C TRP A 163 -12.93 -5.82 -8.69
N SER A 164 -12.46 -7.00 -9.11
CA SER A 164 -12.69 -7.55 -10.45
C SER A 164 -14.11 -8.09 -10.67
N GLU A 165 -14.79 -8.54 -9.60
CA GLU A 165 -16.17 -9.02 -9.69
C GLU A 165 -17.22 -7.90 -9.75
N LYS A 166 -16.88 -6.67 -9.32
CA LYS A 166 -17.76 -5.51 -9.37
C LYS A 166 -17.75 -4.86 -10.76
N THR A 167 -18.39 -5.50 -11.72
CA THR A 167 -18.73 -4.91 -13.01
C THR A 167 -20.04 -4.14 -12.89
N GLU A 168 -20.03 -2.89 -12.31
CA GLU A 168 -21.17 -1.95 -12.44
C GLU A 168 -20.87 -0.59 -11.78
N PRO A 169 -21.53 0.52 -12.16
CA PRO A 169 -21.15 1.92 -11.86
C PRO A 169 -21.24 2.38 -10.40
N GLU A 170 -21.57 1.52 -9.45
CA GLU A 170 -21.63 1.86 -8.02
C GLU A 170 -20.26 2.16 -7.36
N GLN A 171 -19.15 1.83 -8.02
CA GLN A 171 -17.81 1.98 -7.41
C GLN A 171 -17.38 3.45 -7.27
N LEU A 172 -17.85 4.34 -8.12
CA LEU A 172 -17.47 5.76 -8.13
C LEU A 172 -18.16 6.60 -7.05
N ILE A 173 -19.34 6.20 -6.60
CA ILE A 173 -20.16 7.00 -5.67
C ILE A 173 -19.75 6.77 -4.21
N LEU A 174 -19.40 5.54 -3.83
CA LEU A 174 -19.12 5.19 -2.42
C LEU A 174 -17.76 5.70 -1.90
N THR A 175 -16.74 5.78 -2.74
CA THR A 175 -15.42 6.26 -2.34
C THR A 175 -15.34 7.78 -2.21
N SER A 176 -16.08 8.52 -3.06
CA SER A 176 -16.13 9.99 -2.97
C SER A 176 -16.96 10.48 -1.79
N GLN A 177 -18.11 9.84 -1.49
CA GLN A 177 -18.99 10.25 -0.40
C GLN A 177 -18.41 9.92 0.98
N ALA A 178 -17.86 8.72 1.21
CA ALA A 178 -17.27 8.35 2.49
C ALA A 178 -16.06 9.22 2.88
N ASN A 179 -15.27 9.65 1.88
CA ASN A 179 -14.14 10.55 2.10
C ASN A 179 -14.55 12.01 2.30
N TYR A 180 -15.69 12.43 1.74
CA TYR A 180 -16.21 13.79 1.91
C TYR A 180 -16.86 13.99 3.28
N GLU A 181 -17.65 13.02 3.75
CA GLU A 181 -18.33 13.08 5.04
C GLU A 181 -17.36 12.98 6.23
N SER A 182 -16.33 12.14 6.18
CA SER A 182 -15.33 12.05 7.25
C SER A 182 -14.44 13.30 7.36
N ASN A 183 -14.16 13.99 6.24
CA ASN A 183 -13.37 15.23 6.25
C ASN A 183 -14.22 16.47 6.58
N GLY A 184 -15.51 16.49 6.25
CA GLY A 184 -16.41 17.59 6.59
C GLY A 184 -16.65 17.72 8.10
N GLN A 185 -16.75 16.61 8.81
CA GLN A 185 -16.91 16.61 10.27
C GLN A 185 -15.64 17.08 11.01
N SER A 186 -14.46 16.73 10.54
CA SER A 186 -13.21 17.17 11.17
C SER A 186 -12.94 18.67 11.00
N TYR A 187 -13.34 19.27 9.87
CA TYR A 187 -13.22 20.71 9.66
C TYR A 187 -14.20 21.54 10.50
N GLN A 188 -15.40 21.04 10.74
CA GLN A 188 -16.39 21.72 11.58
C GLN A 188 -16.02 21.68 13.08
N LEU A 189 -15.38 20.62 13.55
CA LEU A 189 -14.88 20.53 14.93
C LEU A 189 -13.72 21.51 15.17
N TRP A 190 -12.80 21.63 14.20
CA TRP A 190 -11.67 22.55 14.33
C TRP A 190 -12.06 24.03 14.27
N ALA A 191 -13.11 24.39 13.55
CA ALA A 191 -13.61 25.76 13.47
C ALA A 191 -14.34 26.20 14.77
N LYS A 192 -15.01 25.28 15.49
CA LYS A 192 -15.73 25.58 16.74
C LYS A 192 -14.82 25.75 17.96
N GLU A 193 -13.59 25.29 17.93
CA GLU A 193 -12.63 25.49 19.05
C GLU A 193 -11.90 26.85 19.02
N ARG A 194 -12.20 27.72 18.06
CA ARG A 194 -11.59 29.06 17.90
C ARG A 194 -12.57 30.23 18.05
N GLU A 195 -13.82 29.97 18.37
CA GLU A 195 -14.78 31.00 18.83
C GLU A 195 -14.89 30.99 20.36
#